data_dc19f3ee01315d0becd32d15a855c41d
#
_entry.id   dc19f3ee01315d0becd32d15a855c41d
#
_cell.length_a   1.000
_cell.length_b   1.000
_cell.length_c   1.000
_cell.angle_alpha   90.00
_cell.angle_beta   90.00
_cell.angle_gamma   90.00
#
_symmetry.space_group_name_H-M   'P 1'
#
loop_
_entity.id
_entity.type
_entity.pdbx_description
1 polymer ?
#
loop_
_entity_poly.entity_id
_entity_poly.type
_entity_poly.pdbx_seq_one_letter_code
_entity_poly.pdbx_strand_id
1 'polypeptide(L)'
;MPPAKKPTRRSPVKRAAPKAAPSKAADPKATQPVVEAGPVAVHVAAGEVAVVVAPPAPGGIDRRLFTFINGLPHTTTSDRYVSVLSDLGEGLGWVAGGAALAMLGGAKGRRAGVATAVASLAATYVVQQRVKPLFRRVRPFVNREARVVGIRPADHSFPSGHTASSFAAATALAFFYPRAAPLAYTVAVGVGASRVHLGVHFPSDAAVGGVIGIGIGTFSAWLFKKRG
;
A
#
# COMPACT_ATOMS: atom_id res chain seq x y z
N MET A 1 -10.72 44.13 -66.27
CA MET A 1 -10.25 42.86 -65.55
C MET A 1 -8.76 42.72 -65.81
N PRO A 2 -7.90 42.88 -64.81
CA PRO A 2 -6.48 42.59 -64.97
C PRO A 2 -6.18 41.16 -64.61
N PRO A 3 -5.13 40.50 -65.14
CA PRO A 3 -4.86 39.05 -65.02
C PRO A 3 -4.21 38.70 -63.70
N ALA A 4 -4.53 37.46 -63.27
CA ALA A 4 -4.09 36.85 -62.03
C ALA A 4 -2.56 36.61 -62.00
N LYS A 5 -1.90 37.01 -60.91
CA LYS A 5 -0.49 36.68 -60.63
C LYS A 5 -0.34 35.24 -60.15
N LYS A 6 0.55 34.45 -60.79
CA LYS A 6 0.98 33.10 -60.43
C LYS A 6 1.70 33.11 -59.08
N PRO A 7 1.50 32.13 -58.21
CA PRO A 7 2.26 32.00 -56.97
C PRO A 7 3.68 31.48 -57.22
N THR A 8 4.65 32.17 -56.67
CA THR A 8 6.07 31.80 -56.66
C THR A 8 6.33 30.64 -55.73
N ARG A 9 6.93 29.59 -56.30
CA ARG A 9 7.36 28.35 -55.63
C ARG A 9 8.52 28.68 -54.65
N ARG A 10 8.27 28.60 -53.33
CA ARG A 10 9.33 28.71 -52.32
C ARG A 10 10.07 27.38 -52.22
N SER A 11 11.39 27.42 -52.34
CA SER A 11 12.32 26.32 -52.14
C SER A 11 12.29 25.82 -50.69
N PRO A 12 12.50 24.50 -50.42
CA PRO A 12 12.51 23.97 -49.07
C PRO A 12 13.78 24.37 -48.33
N VAL A 13 13.61 25.03 -47.19
CA VAL A 13 14.69 25.32 -46.24
C VAL A 13 15.20 23.99 -45.64
N LYS A 14 16.46 23.67 -45.89
CA LYS A 14 17.18 22.58 -45.23
C LYS A 14 17.21 22.84 -43.72
N ARG A 15 16.44 22.08 -42.94
CA ARG A 15 16.57 22.02 -41.49
C ARG A 15 17.90 21.34 -41.17
N ALA A 16 18.80 22.06 -40.54
CA ALA A 16 20.01 21.49 -39.93
C ALA A 16 19.62 20.60 -38.76
N ALA A 17 20.21 19.40 -38.70
CA ALA A 17 20.05 18.47 -37.57
C ALA A 17 20.63 19.10 -36.30
N PRO A 18 19.98 18.91 -35.13
CA PRO A 18 20.54 19.40 -33.88
C PRO A 18 21.83 18.64 -33.55
N LYS A 19 22.91 19.38 -33.28
CA LYS A 19 24.16 18.86 -32.74
C LYS A 19 23.87 18.14 -31.43
N ALA A 20 24.26 16.86 -31.36
CA ALA A 20 24.26 16.07 -30.10
C ALA A 20 25.09 16.80 -29.06
N ALA A 21 24.48 17.07 -27.89
CA ALA A 21 25.20 17.56 -26.73
C ALA A 21 26.20 16.48 -26.23
N PRO A 22 27.37 16.85 -25.70
CA PRO A 22 28.33 15.89 -25.19
C PRO A 22 27.71 15.19 -23.99
N SER A 23 27.76 13.84 -24.03
CA SER A 23 27.47 12.96 -22.92
C SER A 23 28.28 13.39 -21.68
N LYS A 24 27.60 13.80 -20.62
CA LYS A 24 28.22 13.99 -19.32
C LYS A 24 28.83 12.67 -18.90
N ALA A 25 30.16 12.65 -18.80
CA ALA A 25 30.91 11.53 -18.25
C ALA A 25 30.32 11.14 -16.90
N ALA A 26 30.06 9.85 -16.71
CA ALA A 26 29.58 9.27 -15.45
C ALA A 26 30.60 9.56 -14.34
N ASP A 27 30.13 10.10 -13.24
CA ASP A 27 30.91 10.37 -12.04
C ASP A 27 31.44 9.02 -11.45
N PRO A 28 32.77 8.80 -11.36
CA PRO A 28 33.33 7.55 -10.88
C PRO A 28 33.15 7.33 -9.36
N LYS A 29 32.42 8.20 -8.65
CA LYS A 29 32.16 8.07 -7.19
C LYS A 29 30.85 7.43 -6.81
N ALA A 30 30.03 6.97 -7.77
CA ALA A 30 28.66 6.51 -7.48
C ALA A 30 28.50 4.98 -7.32
N THR A 31 29.55 4.19 -7.27
CA THR A 31 29.40 2.73 -7.11
C THR A 31 30.38 2.21 -6.06
N GLN A 32 29.95 2.26 -4.79
CA GLN A 32 30.55 1.38 -3.79
C GLN A 32 29.84 0.01 -3.83
N PRO A 33 30.59 -1.09 -3.70
CA PRO A 33 30.04 -2.43 -3.86
C PRO A 33 28.98 -2.72 -2.80
N VAL A 34 27.83 -3.22 -3.25
CA VAL A 34 26.81 -3.80 -2.37
C VAL A 34 27.38 -5.11 -1.85
N VAL A 35 27.71 -5.16 -0.57
CA VAL A 35 28.06 -6.43 0.09
C VAL A 35 26.74 -7.13 0.40
N GLU A 36 26.35 -8.08 -0.44
CA GLU A 36 25.24 -9.00 -0.18
C GLU A 36 25.66 -10.00 0.91
N ALA A 37 25.35 -9.70 2.15
CA ALA A 37 25.49 -10.63 3.27
C ALA A 37 24.09 -11.01 3.78
N GLY A 38 23.42 -11.97 3.14
CA GLY A 38 22.14 -12.50 3.62
C GLY A 38 20.97 -11.50 3.58
N PRO A 39 19.96 -11.64 4.46
CA PRO A 39 18.75 -10.80 4.43
C PRO A 39 18.96 -9.35 4.92
N VAL A 40 20.19 -8.95 5.21
CA VAL A 40 20.53 -7.62 5.70
C VAL A 40 21.42 -6.92 4.69
N ALA A 41 20.88 -5.88 4.03
CA ALA A 41 21.69 -4.97 3.21
C ALA A 41 22.06 -3.73 4.02
N VAL A 42 23.34 -3.44 4.15
CA VAL A 42 23.84 -2.22 4.78
C VAL A 42 24.13 -1.20 3.69
N HIS A 43 23.36 -0.14 3.63
CA HIS A 43 23.62 1.01 2.77
C HIS A 43 24.39 2.07 3.56
N VAL A 44 25.60 2.39 3.07
CA VAL A 44 26.37 3.52 3.59
C VAL A 44 26.30 4.63 2.56
N ALA A 45 25.54 5.69 2.84
CA ALA A 45 25.51 6.89 2.04
C ALA A 45 25.84 8.10 2.94
N ALA A 46 26.84 8.86 2.58
CA ALA A 46 27.22 10.13 3.22
C ALA A 46 27.33 10.10 4.75
N GLY A 47 27.88 8.99 5.33
CA GLY A 47 28.13 8.87 6.76
C GLY A 47 26.96 8.39 7.61
N GLU A 48 25.82 8.14 7.02
CA GLU A 48 24.65 7.55 7.69
C GLU A 48 24.54 6.06 7.36
N VAL A 49 24.64 5.21 8.38
CA VAL A 49 24.50 3.74 8.24
C VAL A 49 23.03 3.38 8.39
N ALA A 50 22.33 3.23 7.28
CA ALA A 50 20.99 2.67 7.28
C ALA A 50 21.02 1.16 7.16
N VAL A 51 20.68 0.45 8.22
CA VAL A 51 20.47 -1.00 8.19
C VAL A 51 19.10 -1.25 7.56
N VAL A 52 19.07 -1.67 6.30
CA VAL A 52 17.85 -2.08 5.62
C VAL A 52 17.74 -3.59 5.71
N VAL A 53 16.83 -4.07 6.54
CA VAL A 53 16.49 -5.49 6.59
C VAL A 53 15.68 -5.82 5.33
N ALA A 54 16.26 -6.58 4.40
CA ALA A 54 15.51 -7.08 3.27
C ALA A 54 14.42 -8.03 3.79
N PRO A 55 13.15 -7.80 3.45
CA PRO A 55 12.11 -8.77 3.78
C PRO A 55 12.45 -10.07 3.03
N PRO A 56 12.10 -11.23 3.61
CA PRO A 56 12.34 -12.50 2.94
C PRO A 56 11.73 -12.44 1.54
N ALA A 57 12.48 -12.87 0.54
CA ALA A 57 11.95 -13.08 -0.80
C ALA A 57 10.69 -13.94 -0.69
N PRO A 58 9.65 -13.72 -1.51
CA PRO A 58 8.44 -14.51 -1.41
C PRO A 58 8.80 -15.98 -1.52
N GLY A 59 8.70 -16.70 -0.39
CA GLY A 59 8.96 -18.14 -0.33
C GLY A 59 8.00 -18.87 -1.26
N GLY A 60 8.29 -20.11 -1.59
CA GLY A 60 7.48 -20.90 -2.52
C GLY A 60 5.98 -20.93 -2.18
N ILE A 61 5.62 -20.94 -0.89
CA ILE A 61 4.22 -20.92 -0.41
C ILE A 61 3.57 -19.55 -0.64
N ASP A 62 4.26 -18.45 -0.28
CA ASP A 62 3.74 -17.09 -0.43
C ASP A 62 3.41 -16.79 -1.92
N ARG A 63 4.31 -17.18 -2.81
CA ARG A 63 4.12 -17.03 -4.26
C ARG A 63 3.00 -17.94 -4.80
N ARG A 64 2.90 -19.17 -4.32
CA ARG A 64 1.82 -20.09 -4.73
C ARG A 64 0.45 -19.57 -4.31
N LEU A 65 0.32 -19.11 -3.07
CA LEU A 65 -0.93 -18.51 -2.58
C LEU A 65 -1.25 -17.22 -3.33
N PHE A 66 -0.24 -16.38 -3.61
CA PHE A 66 -0.41 -15.19 -4.43
C PHE A 66 -0.97 -15.56 -5.82
N THR A 67 -0.31 -16.48 -6.52
CA THR A 67 -0.73 -16.90 -7.87
C THR A 67 -2.14 -17.49 -7.87
N PHE A 68 -2.49 -18.26 -6.84
CA PHE A 68 -3.83 -18.82 -6.69
C PHE A 68 -4.89 -17.73 -6.51
N ILE A 69 -4.67 -16.78 -5.58
CA ILE A 69 -5.65 -15.73 -5.25
C ILE A 69 -5.75 -14.69 -6.39
N ASN A 70 -4.61 -14.24 -6.94
CA ASN A 70 -4.58 -13.29 -8.04
C ASN A 70 -5.02 -13.92 -9.37
N GLY A 71 -4.97 -15.26 -9.48
CA GLY A 71 -5.46 -16.02 -10.63
C GLY A 71 -6.97 -16.31 -10.62
N LEU A 72 -7.69 -15.94 -9.55
CA LEU A 72 -9.15 -16.08 -9.51
C LEU A 72 -9.80 -15.22 -10.61
N PRO A 73 -11.00 -15.60 -11.10
CA PRO A 73 -11.66 -14.88 -12.19
C PRO A 73 -11.80 -13.39 -11.93
N HIS A 74 -11.33 -12.59 -12.88
CA HIS A 74 -11.47 -11.14 -12.89
C HIS A 74 -12.57 -10.76 -13.89
N THR A 75 -13.67 -10.26 -13.37
CA THR A 75 -14.72 -9.62 -14.15
C THR A 75 -14.82 -8.15 -13.75
N THR A 76 -15.34 -7.30 -14.61
CA THR A 76 -15.55 -5.88 -14.29
C THR A 76 -16.35 -5.70 -12.99
N THR A 77 -17.33 -6.58 -12.76
CA THR A 77 -18.18 -6.54 -11.56
C THR A 77 -17.41 -7.00 -10.33
N SER A 78 -16.73 -8.16 -10.36
CA SER A 78 -15.96 -8.66 -9.22
C SER A 78 -14.85 -7.69 -8.84
N ASP A 79 -14.08 -7.21 -9.82
CA ASP A 79 -12.98 -6.28 -9.61
C ASP A 79 -13.45 -4.96 -8.99
N ARG A 80 -14.63 -4.48 -9.39
CA ARG A 80 -15.23 -3.28 -8.78
C ARG A 80 -15.59 -3.50 -7.31
N TYR A 81 -16.26 -4.62 -6.97
CA TYR A 81 -16.61 -4.91 -5.58
C TYR A 81 -15.37 -5.11 -4.71
N VAL A 82 -14.37 -5.84 -5.21
CA VAL A 82 -13.12 -6.06 -4.49
C VAL A 82 -12.36 -4.75 -4.29
N SER A 83 -12.35 -3.85 -5.28
CA SER A 83 -11.74 -2.53 -5.15
C SER A 83 -12.46 -1.67 -4.10
N VAL A 84 -13.80 -1.61 -4.13
CA VAL A 84 -14.58 -0.87 -3.13
C VAL A 84 -14.32 -1.40 -1.72
N LEU A 85 -14.30 -2.73 -1.53
CA LEU A 85 -13.96 -3.34 -0.24
C LEU A 85 -12.54 -2.96 0.20
N SER A 86 -11.59 -2.97 -0.72
CA SER A 86 -10.21 -2.55 -0.48
C SER A 86 -10.12 -1.09 -0.04
N ASP A 87 -10.80 -0.19 -0.76
CA ASP A 87 -10.75 1.26 -0.50
C ASP A 87 -11.41 1.62 0.84
N LEU A 88 -12.53 0.97 1.19
CA LEU A 88 -13.13 1.08 2.51
C LEU A 88 -12.17 0.64 3.63
N GLY A 89 -11.31 -0.34 3.35
CA GLY A 89 -10.28 -0.81 4.27
C GLY A 89 -9.06 0.11 4.41
N GLU A 90 -8.90 1.13 3.57
CA GLU A 90 -7.76 2.08 3.61
C GLU A 90 -7.76 3.03 4.83
N GLY A 91 -8.78 2.95 5.66
CA GLY A 91 -8.90 3.74 6.89
C GLY A 91 -10.12 4.66 6.88
N LEU A 92 -10.48 5.30 5.78
CA LEU A 92 -11.62 6.22 5.71
C LEU A 92 -12.94 5.54 6.05
N GLY A 93 -13.19 4.32 5.58
CA GLY A 93 -14.39 3.57 5.93
C GLY A 93 -14.48 3.27 7.42
N TRP A 94 -13.38 2.88 8.05
CA TRP A 94 -13.31 2.63 9.48
C TRP A 94 -13.42 3.90 10.31
N VAL A 95 -12.85 5.01 9.84
CA VAL A 95 -12.99 6.32 10.48
C VAL A 95 -14.44 6.81 10.40
N ALA A 96 -15.07 6.70 9.24
CA ALA A 96 -16.46 7.09 9.07
C ALA A 96 -17.41 6.22 9.92
N GLY A 97 -17.23 4.90 9.91
CA GLY A 97 -17.99 3.97 10.76
C GLY A 97 -17.77 4.22 12.24
N GLY A 98 -16.52 4.49 12.65
CA GLY A 98 -16.15 4.88 14.01
C GLY A 98 -16.81 6.21 14.43
N ALA A 99 -16.79 7.21 13.56
CA ALA A 99 -17.45 8.49 13.80
C ALA A 99 -18.98 8.32 13.96
N ALA A 100 -19.62 7.59 13.07
CA ALA A 100 -21.04 7.29 13.16
C ALA A 100 -21.38 6.56 14.48
N LEU A 101 -20.60 5.55 14.86
CA LEU A 101 -20.77 4.86 16.13
C LEU A 101 -20.57 5.78 17.34
N ALA A 102 -19.60 6.71 17.26
CA ALA A 102 -19.34 7.67 18.32
C ALA A 102 -20.49 8.67 18.49
N MET A 103 -21.14 9.06 17.41
CA MET A 103 -22.28 9.99 17.43
C MET A 103 -23.58 9.33 17.89
N LEU A 104 -23.84 8.09 17.46
CA LEU A 104 -25.15 7.43 17.63
C LEU A 104 -25.17 6.42 18.78
N GLY A 105 -24.02 5.92 19.23
CA GLY A 105 -23.90 4.78 20.15
C GLY A 105 -23.85 5.15 21.65
N GLY A 106 -24.16 6.39 22.03
CA GLY A 106 -24.09 6.84 23.42
C GLY A 106 -22.66 6.81 24.00
N ALA A 107 -22.54 6.74 25.30
CA ALA A 107 -21.23 6.79 25.99
C ALA A 107 -20.27 5.63 25.59
N LYS A 108 -20.81 4.41 25.47
CA LYS A 108 -20.04 3.24 25.02
C LYS A 108 -19.67 3.35 23.56
N GLY A 109 -20.63 3.74 22.69
CA GLY A 109 -20.39 3.94 21.27
C GLY A 109 -19.37 5.02 20.98
N ARG A 110 -19.39 6.12 21.74
CA ARG A 110 -18.41 7.19 21.61
C ARG A 110 -16.98 6.68 21.88
N ARG A 111 -16.77 5.93 22.97
CA ARG A 111 -15.46 5.34 23.26
C ARG A 111 -15.02 4.33 22.22
N ALA A 112 -15.89 3.43 21.84
CA ALA A 112 -15.63 2.41 20.83
C ALA A 112 -15.35 3.03 19.46
N GLY A 113 -16.16 3.98 19.03
CA GLY A 113 -16.03 4.64 17.73
C GLY A 113 -14.73 5.44 17.63
N VAL A 114 -14.39 6.22 18.66
CA VAL A 114 -13.11 6.94 18.70
C VAL A 114 -11.92 5.98 18.74
N ALA A 115 -11.99 4.91 19.54
CA ALA A 115 -10.93 3.90 19.59
C ALA A 115 -10.72 3.22 18.22
N THR A 116 -11.81 2.90 17.52
CA THR A 116 -11.78 2.29 16.18
C THR A 116 -11.14 3.23 15.16
N ALA A 117 -11.56 4.49 15.12
CA ALA A 117 -11.01 5.49 14.20
C ALA A 117 -9.52 5.76 14.48
N VAL A 118 -9.17 5.95 15.76
CA VAL A 118 -7.78 6.18 16.17
C VAL A 118 -6.90 4.96 15.87
N ALA A 119 -7.37 3.74 16.12
CA ALA A 119 -6.63 2.52 15.82
C ALA A 119 -6.32 2.40 14.34
N SER A 120 -7.32 2.67 13.48
CA SER A 120 -7.17 2.64 12.02
C SER A 120 -6.13 3.66 11.53
N LEU A 121 -6.25 4.91 11.95
CA LEU A 121 -5.31 5.97 11.57
C LEU A 121 -3.90 5.72 12.11
N ALA A 122 -3.78 5.28 13.37
CA ALA A 122 -2.50 4.95 13.97
C ALA A 122 -1.81 3.80 13.23
N ALA A 123 -2.55 2.76 12.85
CA ALA A 123 -2.00 1.63 12.08
C ALA A 123 -1.51 2.08 10.70
N THR A 124 -2.29 2.92 10.01
CA THR A 124 -1.88 3.51 8.73
C THR A 124 -0.60 4.32 8.90
N TYR A 125 -0.56 5.21 9.88
CA TYR A 125 0.61 6.06 10.15
C TYR A 125 1.85 5.22 10.51
N VAL A 126 1.73 4.29 11.44
CA VAL A 126 2.86 3.44 11.90
C VAL A 126 3.40 2.62 10.73
N VAL A 127 2.53 1.99 9.96
CA VAL A 127 2.97 1.18 8.81
C VAL A 127 3.65 2.06 7.76
N GLN A 128 3.04 3.17 7.36
CA GLN A 128 3.57 4.00 6.27
C GLN A 128 4.84 4.74 6.67
N GLN A 129 4.90 5.31 7.88
CA GLN A 129 5.97 6.22 8.27
C GLN A 129 7.10 5.53 9.06
N ARG A 130 6.82 4.40 9.72
CA ARG A 130 7.79 3.76 10.62
C ARG A 130 8.24 2.39 10.14
N VAL A 131 7.32 1.58 9.61
CA VAL A 131 7.64 0.19 9.26
C VAL A 131 8.08 0.06 7.82
N LYS A 132 7.32 0.58 6.85
CA LYS A 132 7.66 0.47 5.42
C LYS A 132 9.04 1.00 5.03
N PRO A 133 9.55 2.13 5.59
CA PRO A 133 10.89 2.59 5.25
C PRO A 133 12.00 1.60 5.60
N LEU A 134 11.76 0.72 6.59
CA LEU A 134 12.71 -0.31 7.02
C LEU A 134 12.76 -1.52 6.07
N PHE A 135 11.74 -1.68 5.19
CA PHE A 135 11.60 -2.85 4.33
C PHE A 135 11.39 -2.42 2.88
N ARG A 136 12.29 -2.85 1.98
CA ARG A 136 12.25 -2.47 0.55
C ARG A 136 11.73 -3.61 -0.33
N ARG A 137 10.66 -4.28 0.10
CA ARG A 137 10.09 -5.38 -0.69
C ARG A 137 9.43 -4.86 -1.96
N VAL A 138 9.83 -5.43 -3.09
CA VAL A 138 9.25 -5.14 -4.40
C VAL A 138 7.84 -5.72 -4.48
N ARG A 139 6.92 -5.00 -5.11
CA ARG A 139 5.53 -5.44 -5.29
C ARG A 139 5.41 -6.51 -6.36
N PRO A 140 4.38 -7.40 -6.27
CA PRO A 140 4.19 -8.50 -7.23
C PRO A 140 4.17 -8.05 -8.69
N PHE A 141 3.57 -6.91 -8.98
CA PHE A 141 3.40 -6.42 -10.34
C PHE A 141 4.68 -5.87 -11.00
N VAL A 142 5.70 -5.52 -10.22
CA VAL A 142 6.97 -4.98 -10.78
C VAL A 142 7.67 -6.07 -11.61
N ASN A 143 7.63 -7.31 -11.15
CA ASN A 143 8.22 -8.45 -11.85
C ASN A 143 7.28 -9.07 -12.90
N ARG A 144 6.17 -8.39 -13.24
CA ARG A 144 5.13 -8.88 -14.17
C ARG A 144 4.47 -10.19 -13.73
N GLU A 145 4.49 -10.49 -12.44
CA GLU A 145 3.90 -11.72 -11.88
C GLU A 145 2.42 -11.57 -11.52
N ALA A 146 1.88 -10.35 -11.62
CA ALA A 146 0.54 -10.02 -11.17
C ALA A 146 -0.33 -9.41 -12.25
N ARG A 147 -1.60 -9.83 -12.28
CA ARG A 147 -2.67 -9.05 -12.88
C ARG A 147 -3.07 -7.95 -11.90
N VAL A 148 -2.85 -6.70 -12.27
CA VAL A 148 -3.16 -5.55 -11.42
C VAL A 148 -4.50 -4.94 -11.80
N VAL A 149 -5.35 -4.74 -10.82
CA VAL A 149 -6.61 -4.00 -10.97
C VAL A 149 -6.49 -2.67 -10.21
N GLY A 150 -6.77 -1.57 -10.90
CA GLY A 150 -6.75 -0.23 -10.34
C GLY A 150 -5.36 0.41 -10.29
N ILE A 151 -5.16 1.30 -9.32
CA ILE A 151 -3.95 2.11 -9.19
C ILE A 151 -2.77 1.27 -8.69
N ARG A 152 -1.61 1.44 -9.32
CA ARG A 152 -0.34 0.83 -8.87
C ARG A 152 0.32 1.74 -7.84
N PRO A 153 0.40 1.33 -6.56
CA PRO A 153 1.08 2.14 -5.56
C PRO A 153 2.59 2.25 -5.87
N ALA A 154 3.16 3.43 -5.61
CA ALA A 154 4.59 3.68 -5.85
C ALA A 154 5.50 3.27 -4.68
N ASP A 155 4.93 2.98 -3.52
CA ASP A 155 5.65 2.59 -2.31
C ASP A 155 5.93 1.08 -2.24
N HIS A 156 6.69 0.66 -1.21
CA HIS A 156 7.07 -0.74 -1.01
C HIS A 156 5.89 -1.63 -0.64
N SER A 157 6.01 -2.96 -0.95
CA SER A 157 4.95 -3.94 -0.72
C SER A 157 4.72 -4.25 0.76
N PHE A 158 5.78 -4.37 1.54
CA PHE A 158 5.72 -4.91 2.90
C PHE A 158 5.81 -3.83 3.98
N PRO A 159 4.99 -3.93 5.03
CA PRO A 159 3.77 -4.71 5.13
C PRO A 159 2.55 -3.99 4.53
N SER A 160 1.39 -4.68 4.45
CA SER A 160 0.15 -4.09 3.92
C SER A 160 -0.49 -3.10 4.90
N GLY A 161 -0.54 -1.81 4.52
CA GLY A 161 -1.16 -0.76 5.32
C GLY A 161 -2.68 -0.89 5.43
N HIS A 162 -3.37 -1.25 4.34
CA HIS A 162 -4.82 -1.48 4.31
C HIS A 162 -5.21 -2.60 5.28
N THR A 163 -4.45 -3.70 5.27
CA THR A 163 -4.72 -4.82 6.18
C THR A 163 -4.45 -4.42 7.63
N ALA A 164 -3.36 -3.71 7.90
CA ALA A 164 -3.05 -3.23 9.25
C ALA A 164 -4.14 -2.30 9.79
N SER A 165 -4.58 -1.34 9.01
CA SER A 165 -5.67 -0.42 9.34
C SER A 165 -6.97 -1.17 9.67
N SER A 166 -7.36 -2.11 8.80
CA SER A 166 -8.60 -2.88 8.98
C SER A 166 -8.56 -3.78 10.21
N PHE A 167 -7.45 -4.49 10.45
CA PHE A 167 -7.32 -5.32 11.64
C PHE A 167 -7.24 -4.49 12.92
N ALA A 168 -6.61 -3.32 12.90
CA ALA A 168 -6.57 -2.43 14.05
C ALA A 168 -7.97 -1.93 14.42
N ALA A 169 -8.74 -1.48 13.43
CA ALA A 169 -10.11 -1.03 13.62
C ALA A 169 -11.01 -2.17 14.12
N ALA A 170 -10.95 -3.35 13.46
CA ALA A 170 -11.73 -4.52 13.85
C ALA A 170 -11.44 -4.95 15.29
N THR A 171 -10.15 -4.97 15.68
CA THR A 171 -9.74 -5.32 17.04
C THR A 171 -10.23 -4.31 18.07
N ALA A 172 -10.08 -3.02 17.79
CA ALA A 172 -10.58 -1.98 18.68
C ALA A 172 -12.09 -2.04 18.84
N LEU A 173 -12.84 -2.25 17.76
CA LEU A 173 -14.29 -2.41 17.79
C LEU A 173 -14.72 -3.66 18.59
N ALA A 174 -14.09 -4.81 18.32
CA ALA A 174 -14.37 -6.08 18.96
C ALA A 174 -14.17 -6.03 20.48
N PHE A 175 -13.23 -5.23 20.94
CA PHE A 175 -12.97 -5.05 22.36
C PHE A 175 -14.16 -4.44 23.12
N PHE A 176 -14.88 -3.50 22.52
CA PHE A 176 -16.07 -2.89 23.11
C PHE A 176 -17.35 -3.65 22.75
N TYR A 177 -17.39 -4.26 21.58
CA TYR A 177 -18.53 -5.00 21.04
C TYR A 177 -18.11 -6.40 20.59
N PRO A 178 -17.90 -7.36 21.50
CA PRO A 178 -17.44 -8.73 21.16
C PRO A 178 -18.36 -9.44 20.16
N ARG A 179 -19.68 -9.17 20.23
CA ARG A 179 -20.66 -9.74 19.28
C ARG A 179 -20.45 -9.27 17.85
N ALA A 180 -19.85 -8.09 17.64
CA ALA A 180 -19.51 -7.59 16.31
C ALA A 180 -18.16 -8.13 15.79
N ALA A 181 -17.36 -8.80 16.62
CA ALA A 181 -16.03 -9.29 16.27
C ALA A 181 -16.02 -10.17 15.00
N PRO A 182 -16.92 -11.20 14.87
CA PRO A 182 -16.88 -12.05 13.68
C PRO A 182 -17.05 -11.24 12.38
N LEU A 183 -18.02 -10.32 12.35
CA LEU A 183 -18.25 -9.47 11.17
C LEU A 183 -17.06 -8.54 10.91
N ALA A 184 -16.55 -7.86 11.94
CA ALA A 184 -15.44 -6.94 11.81
C ALA A 184 -14.17 -7.62 11.28
N TYR A 185 -13.83 -8.81 11.82
CA TYR A 185 -12.69 -9.57 11.34
C TYR A 185 -12.91 -10.18 9.95
N THR A 186 -14.13 -10.57 9.59
CA THR A 186 -14.46 -11.00 8.21
C THR A 186 -14.18 -9.87 7.22
N VAL A 187 -14.58 -8.64 7.54
CA VAL A 187 -14.26 -7.47 6.71
C VAL A 187 -12.75 -7.25 6.63
N ALA A 188 -12.03 -7.30 7.76
CA ALA A 188 -10.58 -7.11 7.78
C ALA A 188 -9.82 -8.17 6.98
N VAL A 189 -10.22 -9.44 7.07
CA VAL A 189 -9.69 -10.55 6.25
C VAL A 189 -10.01 -10.32 4.77
N GLY A 190 -11.25 -9.93 4.46
CA GLY A 190 -11.67 -9.58 3.11
C GLY A 190 -10.82 -8.46 2.49
N VAL A 191 -10.50 -7.41 3.29
CA VAL A 191 -9.58 -6.35 2.85
C VAL A 191 -8.19 -6.91 2.60
N GLY A 192 -7.65 -7.76 3.47
CA GLY A 192 -6.35 -8.40 3.24
C GLY A 192 -6.32 -9.24 1.97
N ALA A 193 -7.34 -10.07 1.76
CA ALA A 193 -7.49 -10.90 0.56
C ALA A 193 -7.67 -10.05 -0.71
N SER A 194 -8.41 -8.94 -0.63
CA SER A 194 -8.59 -8.01 -1.75
C SER A 194 -7.25 -7.45 -2.25
N ARG A 195 -6.32 -7.11 -1.35
CA ARG A 195 -4.99 -6.58 -1.73
C ARG A 195 -4.16 -7.59 -2.50
N VAL A 196 -4.31 -8.87 -2.18
CA VAL A 196 -3.65 -9.98 -2.90
C VAL A 196 -4.33 -10.20 -4.26
N HIS A 197 -5.67 -10.26 -4.30
CA HIS A 197 -6.44 -10.41 -5.52
C HIS A 197 -6.20 -9.27 -6.52
N LEU A 198 -6.14 -8.02 -6.05
CA LEU A 198 -5.82 -6.84 -6.87
C LEU A 198 -4.35 -6.79 -7.32
N GLY A 199 -3.51 -7.75 -6.95
CA GLY A 199 -2.13 -7.90 -7.42
C GLY A 199 -1.13 -6.92 -6.82
N VAL A 200 -1.44 -6.27 -5.71
CA VAL A 200 -0.60 -5.21 -5.12
C VAL A 200 0.19 -5.63 -3.89
N HIS A 201 -0.16 -6.75 -3.25
CA HIS A 201 0.52 -7.31 -2.08
C HIS A 201 0.65 -8.82 -2.15
N PHE A 202 1.68 -9.37 -1.53
CA PHE A 202 1.78 -10.80 -1.25
C PHE A 202 0.95 -11.19 -0.02
N PRO A 203 0.52 -12.47 0.13
CA PRO A 203 -0.20 -12.93 1.32
C PRO A 203 0.53 -12.64 2.63
N SER A 204 1.85 -12.79 2.68
CA SER A 204 2.66 -12.47 3.86
C SER A 204 2.66 -10.98 4.21
N ASP A 205 2.55 -10.06 3.22
CA ASP A 205 2.40 -8.63 3.48
C ASP A 205 1.10 -8.34 4.24
N ALA A 206 0.02 -9.03 3.83
CA ALA A 206 -1.28 -8.93 4.48
C ALA A 206 -1.26 -9.56 5.88
N ALA A 207 -0.67 -10.75 6.04
CA ALA A 207 -0.59 -11.43 7.32
C ALA A 207 0.17 -10.60 8.37
N VAL A 208 1.35 -10.08 8.02
CA VAL A 208 2.13 -9.24 8.94
C VAL A 208 1.43 -7.91 9.20
N GLY A 209 0.82 -7.30 8.18
CA GLY A 209 -0.05 -6.13 8.36
C GLY A 209 -1.16 -6.39 9.38
N GLY A 210 -1.82 -7.55 9.30
CA GLY A 210 -2.86 -7.96 10.24
C GLY A 210 -2.34 -8.09 11.68
N VAL A 211 -1.18 -8.71 11.88
CA VAL A 211 -0.55 -8.84 13.22
C VAL A 211 -0.23 -7.47 13.82
N ILE A 212 0.38 -6.58 13.04
CA ILE A 212 0.65 -5.20 13.48
C ILE A 212 -0.66 -4.49 13.83
N GLY A 213 -1.69 -4.66 12.99
CA GLY A 213 -3.00 -4.07 13.21
C GLY A 213 -3.64 -4.55 14.51
N ILE A 214 -3.62 -5.84 14.81
CA ILE A 214 -4.14 -6.41 16.08
C ILE A 214 -3.43 -5.77 17.27
N GLY A 215 -2.11 -5.65 17.25
CA GLY A 215 -1.35 -5.02 18.33
C GLY A 215 -1.77 -3.56 18.57
N ILE A 216 -1.85 -2.76 17.50
CA ILE A 216 -2.25 -1.34 17.58
C ILE A 216 -3.70 -1.21 18.02
N GLY A 217 -4.61 -2.05 17.50
CA GLY A 217 -6.02 -2.06 17.87
C GLY A 217 -6.23 -2.39 19.35
N THR A 218 -5.52 -3.39 19.86
CA THR A 218 -5.55 -3.78 21.28
C THR A 218 -5.08 -2.65 22.18
N PHE A 219 -3.95 -2.02 21.81
CA PHE A 219 -3.41 -0.89 22.56
C PHE A 219 -4.37 0.32 22.56
N SER A 220 -4.91 0.67 21.41
CA SER A 220 -5.90 1.75 21.29
C SER A 220 -7.14 1.47 22.13
N ALA A 221 -7.70 0.26 22.04
CA ALA A 221 -8.88 -0.10 22.83
C ALA A 221 -8.61 -0.02 24.34
N TRP A 222 -7.44 -0.49 24.79
CA TRP A 222 -7.04 -0.42 26.19
C TRP A 222 -6.94 1.04 26.70
N LEU A 223 -6.38 1.96 25.89
CA LEU A 223 -6.30 3.39 26.25
C LEU A 223 -7.69 4.00 26.47
N PHE A 224 -8.65 3.69 25.61
CA PHE A 224 -10.00 4.25 25.70
C PHE A 224 -10.90 3.54 26.70
N LYS A 225 -10.60 2.29 27.10
CA LYS A 225 -11.28 1.61 28.20
C LYS A 225 -10.91 2.21 29.56
N LYS A 226 -9.61 2.51 29.76
CA LYS A 226 -9.08 2.95 31.07
C LYS A 226 -9.52 4.38 31.45
N ARG A 227 -9.94 5.18 30.48
CA ARG A 227 -10.38 6.59 30.67
C ARG A 227 -11.88 6.77 30.94
N GLY A 228 -12.59 5.72 31.28
CA GLY A 228 -14.02 5.70 31.58
C GLY A 228 -14.35 4.77 32.72
#